data_d043569e2f2a7f752ac2dcc02b2e6b5c
#
_entry.id   d043569e2f2a7f752ac2dcc02b2e6b5c
#
_cell.length_a   1.000
_cell.length_b   1.000
_cell.length_c   1.000
_cell.angle_alpha   90.00
_cell.angle_beta   90.00
_cell.angle_gamma   90.00
#
_symmetry.space_group_name_H-M   'P 1'
#
loop_
_entity.id
_entity.type
_entity.pdbx_description
1 polymer ?
#
loop_
_entity_poly.entity_id
_entity_poly.type
_entity_poly.pdbx_seq_one_letter_code
_entity_poly.pdbx_strand_id
1 'polypeptide(L)' 'MSNNLHSPQRRLIELPIEHGDLDSLIDRTAAEPSLDDLALRRLKKRRLALRDQIATLEASLTPPEPA' A
#
# COMPACT_ATOMS: atom_id res chain seq x y z
N MET A 1 -15.57 -6.37 22.42
CA MET A 1 -14.26 -6.45 21.90
C MET A 1 -14.07 -5.58 20.67
N SER A 2 -13.17 -4.76 20.78
CA SER A 2 -12.93 -3.81 19.73
C SER A 2 -12.20 -4.43 18.55
N ASN A 3 -12.58 -4.07 17.36
CA ASN A 3 -11.92 -4.51 16.14
C ASN A 3 -11.22 -3.36 15.47
N ASN A 4 -10.62 -2.49 16.27
CA ASN A 4 -9.93 -1.33 15.73
C ASN A 4 -8.81 -1.69 14.77
N LEU A 5 -8.28 -2.92 14.86
CA LEU A 5 -7.24 -3.38 13.95
C LEU A 5 -7.68 -3.33 12.49
N HIS A 6 -8.99 -3.40 12.24
CA HIS A 6 -9.52 -3.43 10.88
C HIS A 6 -10.39 -2.23 10.56
N SER A 7 -10.37 -1.22 11.41
CA SER A 7 -11.14 -0.02 11.11
C SER A 7 -10.52 0.71 9.92
N PRO A 8 -11.32 1.40 9.11
CA PRO A 8 -10.79 2.18 7.99
C PRO A 8 -9.76 3.21 8.41
N GLN A 9 -9.98 3.87 9.54
CA GLN A 9 -9.04 4.88 10.03
C GLN A 9 -7.69 4.26 10.35
N ARG A 10 -7.69 3.09 10.97
CA ARG A 10 -6.44 2.42 11.30
C ARG A 10 -5.73 1.93 10.05
N ARG A 11 -6.47 1.44 9.08
CA ARG A 11 -5.87 0.99 7.83
C ARG A 11 -5.22 2.15 7.08
N LEU A 12 -5.77 3.36 7.19
CA LEU A 12 -5.15 4.53 6.57
C LEU A 12 -3.83 4.90 7.24
N ILE A 13 -3.59 4.45 8.47
CA ILE A 13 -2.30 4.61 9.11
C ILE A 13 -1.34 3.50 8.69
N GLU A 14 -1.86 2.27 8.65
CA GLU A 14 -1.03 1.08 8.39
C GLU A 14 -0.62 0.94 6.93
N LEU A 15 -1.54 1.19 6.01
CA LEU A 15 -1.27 0.97 4.59
C LEU A 15 -0.15 1.86 4.04
N PRO A 16 -0.09 3.14 4.38
CA PRO A 16 1.04 3.97 3.93
C PRO A 16 2.39 3.47 4.46
N ILE A 17 2.41 2.94 5.68
CA ILE A 17 3.63 2.36 6.24
C ILE A 17 4.05 1.13 5.44
N GLU A 18 3.11 0.24 5.15
CA GLU A 18 3.38 -0.94 4.33
C GLU A 18 3.84 -0.54 2.94
N HIS A 19 3.22 0.49 2.38
CA HIS A 19 3.60 0.98 1.05
C HIS A 19 5.04 1.50 1.05
N GLY A 20 5.42 2.26 2.07
CA GLY A 20 6.78 2.76 2.20
C GLY A 20 7.81 1.64 2.36
N ASP A 21 7.48 0.64 3.17
CA ASP A 21 8.34 -0.53 3.35
C ASP A 21 8.52 -1.28 2.04
N LEU A 22 7.45 -1.41 1.28
CA LEU A 22 7.46 -2.10 0.01
C LEU A 22 8.26 -1.32 -1.04
N ASP A 23 8.15 0.00 -1.05
CA ASP A 23 8.97 0.84 -1.92
C ASP A 23 10.45 0.61 -1.65
N SER A 24 10.86 0.60 -0.38
CA SER A 24 12.25 0.36 -0.02
C SER A 24 12.72 -1.01 -0.46
N LEU A 25 11.87 -2.02 -0.30
CA LEU A 25 12.21 -3.37 -0.72
C LEU A 25 12.36 -3.46 -2.24
N ILE A 26 11.47 -2.80 -2.98
CA ILE A 26 11.54 -2.77 -4.44
C ILE A 26 12.85 -2.14 -4.89
N ASP A 27 13.21 -1.00 -4.29
CA ASP A 27 14.45 -0.31 -4.65
C ASP A 27 15.67 -1.19 -4.40
N ARG A 28 15.71 -1.87 -3.25
CA ARG A 28 16.82 -2.76 -2.93
C ARG A 28 16.88 -3.95 -3.87
N THR A 29 15.72 -4.54 -4.17
CA THR A 29 15.66 -5.69 -5.06
C THR A 29 16.09 -5.32 -6.47
N ALA A 30 15.66 -4.17 -6.95
CA ALA A 30 16.01 -3.71 -8.29
C ALA A 30 17.51 -3.40 -8.42
N ALA A 31 18.16 -3.08 -7.34
CA ALA A 31 19.58 -2.75 -7.35
C ALA A 31 20.48 -3.99 -7.31
N GLU A 32 19.92 -5.17 -7.07
CA GLU A 32 20.73 -6.37 -6.94
C GLU A 32 21.16 -6.92 -8.28
N PRO A 33 22.43 -7.37 -8.40
CA PRO A 33 22.95 -7.87 -9.67
C PRO A 33 22.23 -9.14 -10.14
N SER A 34 21.77 -9.97 -9.22
CA SER A 34 21.09 -11.22 -9.56
C SER A 34 19.58 -11.01 -9.52
N LEU A 35 19.11 -10.07 -10.29
CA LEU A 35 17.73 -9.66 -10.30
C LEU A 35 16.80 -10.80 -10.69
N ASP A 36 15.79 -11.04 -9.86
CA ASP A 36 14.68 -11.91 -10.17
C ASP A 36 13.53 -11.05 -10.69
N ASP A 37 13.36 -11.02 -12.00
CA ASP A 37 12.36 -10.18 -12.64
C ASP A 37 10.95 -10.52 -12.18
N LEU A 38 10.67 -11.81 -11.97
CA LEU A 38 9.34 -12.24 -11.55
C LEU A 38 9.04 -11.74 -10.13
N ALA A 39 10.02 -11.87 -9.24
CA ALA A 39 9.85 -11.38 -7.88
C ALA A 39 9.63 -9.87 -7.86
N LEU A 40 10.39 -9.15 -8.69
CA LEU A 40 10.25 -7.70 -8.76
C LEU A 40 8.87 -7.29 -9.28
N ARG A 41 8.36 -8.00 -10.29
CA ARG A 41 7.02 -7.75 -10.81
C ARG A 41 5.96 -7.97 -9.75
N ARG A 42 6.09 -9.02 -8.94
CA ARG A 42 5.15 -9.31 -7.86
C ARG A 42 5.16 -8.20 -6.82
N LEU A 43 6.33 -7.71 -6.47
CA LEU A 43 6.45 -6.61 -5.51
C LEU A 43 5.80 -5.34 -6.05
N LYS A 44 6.03 -5.02 -7.31
CA LYS A 44 5.44 -3.84 -7.93
C LYS A 44 3.92 -3.94 -8.02
N LYS A 45 3.42 -5.14 -8.32
CA LYS A 45 1.98 -5.37 -8.37
C LYS A 45 1.36 -5.19 -6.99
N ARG A 46 2.03 -5.70 -5.95
CA ARG A 46 1.55 -5.51 -4.59
C ARG A 46 1.55 -4.04 -4.20
N ARG A 47 2.58 -3.29 -4.60
CA ARG A 47 2.64 -1.86 -4.33
C ARG A 47 1.46 -1.14 -4.96
N LEU A 48 1.13 -1.47 -6.20
CA LEU A 48 -0.02 -0.87 -6.87
C LEU A 48 -1.32 -1.20 -6.15
N ALA A 49 -1.49 -2.45 -5.71
CA ALA A 49 -2.67 -2.85 -4.98
C ALA A 49 -2.81 -2.07 -3.67
N LEU A 50 -1.71 -1.84 -2.96
CA LEU A 50 -1.73 -1.05 -1.74
C LEU A 50 -2.12 0.40 -2.01
N ARG A 51 -1.61 0.98 -3.07
CA ARG A 51 -1.99 2.35 -3.45
C ARG A 51 -3.48 2.44 -3.75
N ASP A 52 -4.01 1.44 -4.46
CA ASP A 52 -5.44 1.40 -4.75
C ASP A 52 -6.27 1.28 -3.48
N GLN A 53 -5.83 0.47 -2.54
CA GLN A 53 -6.53 0.34 -1.26
C GLN A 53 -6.52 1.65 -0.48
N ILE A 54 -5.39 2.34 -0.46
CA ILE A 54 -5.28 3.63 0.21
C ILE A 54 -6.26 4.63 -0.42
N ALA A 55 -6.25 4.72 -1.74
CA ALA A 55 -7.13 5.64 -2.45
C ALA A 55 -8.60 5.33 -2.20
N THR A 56 -8.95 4.05 -2.19
CA THR A 56 -10.32 3.63 -1.94
C THR A 56 -10.77 3.99 -0.52
N LEU A 57 -9.89 3.76 0.46
CA LEU A 57 -10.21 4.10 1.84
C LEU A 57 -10.33 5.60 2.05
N GLU A 58 -9.43 6.36 1.45
CA GLU A 58 -9.51 7.82 1.53
C GLU A 58 -10.82 8.32 0.95
N ALA A 59 -11.20 7.79 -0.18
CA ALA A 59 -12.45 8.20 -0.81
C ALA A 59 -13.67 7.84 0.05
N SER A 60 -13.63 6.69 0.74
CA SER A 60 -14.75 6.27 1.57
C SER A 60 -14.87 7.05 2.87
N LEU A 61 -13.77 7.61 3.35
CA LEU A 61 -13.77 8.37 4.61
C LEU A 61 -13.91 9.87 4.41
N THR A 62 -13.71 10.34 3.18
CA THR A 62 -13.86 11.75 2.86
C THR A 62 -15.30 11.99 2.40
N PRO A 63 -16.05 12.89 3.04
CA PRO A 63 -17.40 13.16 2.58
C PRO A 63 -17.38 13.75 1.18
N PRO A 64 -18.41 13.45 0.38
CA PRO A 64 -18.47 14.00 -0.97
C PRO A 64 -18.55 15.52 -0.91
N GLU A 65 -17.86 16.15 -1.84
CA GLU A 65 -17.88 17.60 -1.90
C GLU A 65 -19.22 18.07 -2.39
N PRO A 66 -19.75 19.14 -1.80
CA PRO A 66 -20.99 19.70 -2.31
C PRO A 66 -20.77 20.25 -3.71
N ALA A 67 -21.76 20.04 -4.53
CA ALA A 67 -21.70 20.51 -5.93
C ALA A 67 -21.70 22.02 -6.00
#